data_c8c198e5ed2038a3a0867f9f2cfcef42
#
_entry.id   c8c198e5ed2038a3a0867f9f2cfcef42
#
_cell.length_a   1.000
_cell.length_b   1.000
_cell.length_c   1.000
_cell.angle_alpha   90.00
_cell.angle_beta   90.00
_cell.angle_gamma   90.00
#
_symmetry.space_group_name_H-M   'P 1'
#
loop_
_entity.id
_entity.type
_entity.pdbx_description
1 polymer ?
#
loop_
_entity_poly.entity_id
_entity_poly.type
_entity_poly.pdbx_seq_one_letter_code
_entity_poly.pdbx_strand_id
1 'polypeptide(L)'
;MKRHGAQDEYQNAFNEVLLRVQQSLKGSQPGAFPIRMYIAGGAALHLLTGDRVTEDIDASFSKRVLFNEDIEVSYRDPDGRARLMYLDRNYNDTLGLLHENAYEDSKPVDIPGIDKSLIEVRVLSALDLAVSKLARFTDQDREDIQLLARKHLIASAELRKRAEQALGGYVGNSAPVRTSIDIACRLVDAEWQKNKRPKKQRTT
;
A
#
# COMPACT_ATOMS: atom_id res chain seq x y z
N MET A 1 8.19 -23.47 13.35
CA MET A 1 9.48 -22.77 13.10
C MET A 1 9.67 -22.26 11.66
N LYS A 2 9.09 -22.85 10.58
CA LYS A 2 9.31 -22.38 9.19
C LYS A 2 8.67 -21.03 8.79
N ARG A 3 7.58 -20.60 9.46
CA ARG A 3 6.89 -19.35 9.09
C ARG A 3 7.61 -18.07 9.53
N HIS A 4 8.37 -18.07 10.63
CA HIS A 4 9.12 -16.89 11.10
C HIS A 4 10.25 -16.51 10.12
N GLY A 5 11.09 -17.48 9.73
CA GLY A 5 12.22 -17.19 8.85
C GLY A 5 11.85 -16.65 7.47
N ALA A 6 10.71 -17.06 6.92
CA ALA A 6 10.27 -16.59 5.60
C ALA A 6 9.65 -15.20 5.61
N GLN A 7 8.99 -14.83 6.70
CA GLN A 7 8.52 -13.45 6.91
C GLN A 7 9.70 -12.51 7.10
N ASP A 8 10.78 -12.99 7.72
CA ASP A 8 12.04 -12.25 7.90
C ASP A 8 12.74 -12.04 6.53
N GLU A 9 12.77 -13.04 5.63
CA GLU A 9 13.36 -12.90 4.30
C GLU A 9 12.61 -11.88 3.42
N TYR A 10 11.28 -11.91 3.44
CA TYR A 10 10.46 -10.91 2.75
C TYR A 10 10.73 -9.51 3.27
N GLN A 11 10.72 -9.33 4.61
CA GLN A 11 10.98 -8.03 5.23
C GLN A 11 12.41 -7.54 4.94
N ASN A 12 13.39 -8.43 4.94
CA ASN A 12 14.77 -8.09 4.58
C ASN A 12 14.89 -7.65 3.12
N ALA A 13 14.22 -8.35 2.19
CA ALA A 13 14.20 -7.96 0.78
C ALA A 13 13.52 -6.59 0.59
N PHE A 14 12.40 -6.35 1.29
CA PHE A 14 11.72 -5.07 1.27
C PHE A 14 12.63 -3.93 1.76
N ASN A 15 13.29 -4.13 2.91
CA ASN A 15 14.23 -3.15 3.45
C ASN A 15 15.41 -2.91 2.50
N GLU A 16 15.95 -3.97 1.88
CA GLU A 16 17.06 -3.86 0.94
C GLU A 16 16.69 -3.08 -0.32
N VAL A 17 15.47 -3.26 -0.88
CA VAL A 17 14.99 -2.42 -1.99
C VAL A 17 14.98 -0.95 -1.59
N LEU A 18 14.47 -0.62 -0.39
CA LEU A 18 14.43 0.77 0.08
C LEU A 18 15.83 1.35 0.33
N LEU A 19 16.79 0.53 0.81
CA LEU A 19 18.18 0.94 0.95
C LEU A 19 18.82 1.25 -0.41
N ARG A 20 18.52 0.48 -1.46
CA ARG A 20 18.98 0.74 -2.83
C ARG A 20 18.34 1.99 -3.42
N VAL A 21 17.06 2.24 -3.14
CA VAL A 21 16.41 3.53 -3.45
C VAL A 21 17.21 4.68 -2.84
N GLN A 22 17.50 4.60 -1.55
CA GLN A 22 18.31 5.62 -0.86
C GLN A 22 19.71 5.80 -1.48
N GLN A 23 20.37 4.70 -1.83
CA GLN A 23 21.72 4.76 -2.46
C GLN A 23 21.66 5.50 -3.80
N SER A 24 20.61 5.25 -4.60
CA SER A 24 20.40 5.95 -5.88
C SER A 24 20.20 7.46 -5.71
N LEU A 25 19.75 7.91 -4.53
CA LEU A 25 19.56 9.34 -4.24
C LEU A 25 20.84 10.06 -3.84
N LYS A 26 21.88 9.37 -3.38
CA LYS A 26 23.12 9.99 -2.88
C LYS A 26 23.88 10.84 -3.92
N GLY A 27 23.61 10.61 -5.22
CA GLY A 27 24.17 11.43 -6.31
C GLY A 27 23.31 12.65 -6.69
N SER A 28 22.18 12.88 -6.01
CA SER A 28 21.26 13.98 -6.32
C SER A 28 21.74 15.30 -5.72
N GLN A 29 21.28 16.43 -6.31
CA GLN A 29 21.75 17.78 -5.94
C GLN A 29 21.42 18.12 -4.48
N PRO A 30 22.31 18.84 -3.76
CA PRO A 30 22.03 19.41 -2.46
C PRO A 30 20.77 20.33 -2.50
N GLY A 31 19.94 20.29 -1.43
CA GLY A 31 18.71 21.05 -1.32
C GLY A 31 17.44 20.33 -1.82
N ALA A 32 17.59 19.14 -2.41
CA ALA A 32 16.45 18.31 -2.79
C ALA A 32 15.89 17.47 -1.62
N PHE A 33 16.57 17.39 -0.49
CA PHE A 33 16.30 16.46 0.60
C PHE A 33 15.56 17.09 1.80
N PRO A 34 14.86 16.28 2.62
CA PRO A 34 14.53 14.87 2.34
C PRO A 34 13.53 14.74 1.19
N ILE A 35 13.65 13.65 0.42
CA ILE A 35 12.62 13.23 -0.52
C ILE A 35 11.63 12.35 0.24
N ARG A 36 10.34 12.61 0.11
CA ARG A 36 9.30 11.72 0.65
C ARG A 36 8.97 10.66 -0.39
N MET A 37 9.00 9.41 0.05
CA MET A 37 8.57 8.24 -0.72
C MET A 37 7.25 7.73 -0.11
N TYR A 38 6.19 7.72 -0.90
CA TYR A 38 4.86 7.31 -0.48
C TYR A 38 4.55 5.92 -1.01
N ILE A 39 4.58 4.93 -0.13
CA ILE A 39 4.30 3.53 -0.48
C ILE A 39 2.79 3.34 -0.62
N ALA A 40 2.38 2.70 -1.72
CA ALA A 40 1.02 2.40 -2.10
C ALA A 40 0.84 0.89 -2.38
N GLY A 41 -0.24 0.51 -3.04
CA GLY A 41 -0.48 -0.82 -3.58
C GLY A 41 -0.40 -1.96 -2.56
N GLY A 42 0.11 -3.10 -3.01
CA GLY A 42 0.27 -4.31 -2.20
C GLY A 42 1.27 -4.14 -1.07
N ALA A 43 2.36 -3.39 -1.30
CA ALA A 43 3.38 -3.11 -0.32
C ALA A 43 2.84 -2.28 0.87
N ALA A 44 2.01 -1.26 0.61
CA ALA A 44 1.31 -0.52 1.65
C ALA A 44 0.38 -1.41 2.47
N LEU A 45 -0.36 -2.29 1.81
CA LEU A 45 -1.25 -3.23 2.48
C LEU A 45 -0.48 -4.19 3.40
N HIS A 46 0.70 -4.67 2.96
CA HIS A 46 1.59 -5.47 3.80
C HIS A 46 2.02 -4.71 5.05
N LEU A 47 2.50 -3.47 4.90
CA LEU A 47 2.93 -2.63 6.03
C LEU A 47 1.81 -2.37 7.04
N LEU A 48 0.57 -2.24 6.56
CA LEU A 48 -0.60 -1.97 7.39
C LEU A 48 -1.18 -3.21 8.07
N THR A 49 -1.07 -4.40 7.46
CA THR A 49 -1.80 -5.59 7.89
C THR A 49 -0.92 -6.77 8.28
N GLY A 50 0.30 -6.85 7.74
CA GLY A 50 1.20 -8.00 7.86
C GLY A 50 0.79 -9.23 7.03
N ASP A 51 -0.35 -9.20 6.35
CA ASP A 51 -0.94 -10.41 5.73
C ASP A 51 -0.74 -10.48 4.20
N ARG A 52 -0.50 -9.36 3.54
CA ARG A 52 -0.30 -9.28 2.09
C ARG A 52 1.17 -9.41 1.73
N VAL A 53 1.48 -10.29 0.78
CA VAL A 53 2.81 -10.37 0.15
C VAL A 53 2.69 -9.92 -1.30
N THR A 54 3.59 -9.07 -1.76
CA THR A 54 3.68 -8.58 -3.13
C THR A 54 5.13 -8.59 -3.58
N GLU A 55 5.37 -8.69 -4.88
CA GLU A 55 6.71 -8.63 -5.48
C GLU A 55 7.07 -7.21 -5.91
N ASP A 56 6.06 -6.39 -6.17
CA ASP A 56 6.18 -4.99 -6.59
C ASP A 56 6.03 -4.02 -5.41
N ILE A 57 6.86 -3.00 -5.40
CA ILE A 57 6.73 -1.86 -4.49
C ILE A 57 6.25 -0.67 -5.30
N ASP A 58 4.93 -0.41 -5.21
CA ASP A 58 4.30 0.78 -5.75
C ASP A 58 4.67 1.99 -4.90
N ALA A 59 5.29 3.01 -5.49
CA ALA A 59 5.64 4.21 -4.74
C ALA A 59 5.61 5.47 -5.60
N SER A 60 5.09 6.56 -5.02
CA SER A 60 5.21 7.92 -5.52
C SER A 60 6.25 8.69 -4.72
N PHE A 61 6.82 9.74 -5.32
CA PHE A 61 7.85 10.55 -4.69
C PHE A 61 7.44 12.03 -4.69
N SER A 62 7.78 12.75 -3.63
CA SER A 62 7.50 14.19 -3.50
C SER A 62 8.22 15.06 -4.52
N LYS A 63 9.24 14.52 -5.18
CA LYS A 63 10.02 15.13 -6.25
C LYS A 63 10.35 14.09 -7.31
N ARG A 64 10.62 14.54 -8.54
CA ARG A 64 11.05 13.63 -9.60
C ARG A 64 12.38 12.96 -9.24
N VAL A 65 12.39 11.65 -9.20
CA VAL A 65 13.57 10.80 -8.99
C VAL A 65 13.86 10.06 -10.29
N LEU A 66 15.12 10.03 -10.69
CA LEU A 66 15.60 9.27 -11.84
C LEU A 66 16.44 8.10 -11.30
N PHE A 67 16.02 6.89 -11.62
CA PHE A 67 16.78 5.68 -11.32
C PHE A 67 17.51 5.23 -12.58
N ASN A 68 18.83 5.12 -12.52
CA ASN A 68 19.66 4.70 -13.65
C ASN A 68 19.57 3.19 -13.91
N GLU A 69 19.24 2.42 -12.87
CA GLU A 69 19.17 0.96 -12.90
C GLU A 69 17.83 0.51 -12.28
N ASP A 70 17.43 -0.71 -12.62
CA ASP A 70 16.31 -1.34 -11.96
C ASP A 70 16.68 -1.71 -10.52
N ILE A 71 15.77 -1.42 -9.59
CA ILE A 71 15.97 -1.69 -8.17
C ILE A 71 15.20 -2.96 -7.84
N GLU A 72 15.92 -4.08 -7.73
CA GLU A 72 15.35 -5.40 -7.51
C GLU A 72 16.20 -6.23 -6.55
N VAL A 73 15.58 -7.08 -5.75
CA VAL A 73 16.23 -7.94 -4.76
C VAL A 73 15.63 -9.33 -4.82
N SER A 74 16.45 -10.35 -4.95
CA SER A 74 16.03 -11.74 -4.88
C SER A 74 15.90 -12.19 -3.42
N TYR A 75 14.83 -12.92 -3.12
CA TYR A 75 14.60 -13.53 -1.81
C TYR A 75 13.97 -14.93 -1.96
N ARG A 76 13.86 -15.68 -0.87
CA ARG A 76 13.16 -16.97 -0.86
C ARG A 76 11.82 -16.86 -0.15
N ASP A 77 10.77 -17.38 -0.78
CA ASP A 77 9.46 -17.46 -0.17
C ASP A 77 9.40 -18.60 0.89
N PRO A 78 8.29 -18.71 1.65
CA PRO A 78 8.13 -19.78 2.67
C PRO A 78 8.30 -21.20 2.14
N ASP A 79 8.09 -21.41 0.84
CA ASP A 79 8.25 -22.70 0.16
C ASP A 79 9.68 -22.92 -0.35
N GLY A 80 10.59 -21.96 -0.12
CA GLY A 80 11.99 -22.00 -0.55
C GLY A 80 12.20 -21.62 -2.03
N ARG A 81 11.15 -21.14 -2.72
CA ARG A 81 11.24 -20.72 -4.12
C ARG A 81 11.89 -19.34 -4.21
N ALA A 82 12.75 -19.16 -5.20
CA ALA A 82 13.32 -17.84 -5.49
C ALA A 82 12.22 -16.90 -6.00
N ARG A 83 12.16 -15.71 -5.42
CA ARG A 83 11.27 -14.60 -5.78
C ARG A 83 12.09 -13.35 -6.01
N LEU A 84 11.52 -12.41 -6.74
CA LEU A 84 12.12 -11.11 -7.01
C LEU A 84 11.21 -10.04 -6.41
N MET A 85 11.76 -9.14 -5.61
CA MET A 85 11.07 -7.94 -5.16
C MET A 85 11.69 -6.75 -5.86
N TYR A 86 10.89 -5.83 -6.36
CA TYR A 86 11.36 -4.69 -7.13
C TYR A 86 10.55 -3.43 -6.89
N LEU A 87 11.18 -2.27 -7.13
CA LEU A 87 10.48 -0.99 -7.19
C LEU A 87 9.79 -0.86 -8.55
N ASP A 88 8.46 -0.69 -8.56
CA ASP A 88 7.73 -0.40 -9.80
C ASP A 88 7.98 1.05 -10.24
N ARG A 89 8.87 1.19 -11.23
CA ARG A 89 9.21 2.50 -11.83
C ARG A 89 8.11 3.07 -12.72
N ASN A 90 7.15 2.24 -13.13
CA ASN A 90 6.02 2.61 -13.97
C ASN A 90 4.77 2.93 -13.13
N TYR A 91 4.85 2.80 -11.82
CA TYR A 91 3.73 3.14 -10.95
C TYR A 91 3.30 4.59 -11.20
N ASN A 92 2.02 4.75 -11.48
CA ASN A 92 1.41 6.06 -11.76
C ASN A 92 0.07 6.15 -11.04
N ASP A 93 0.01 7.02 -10.06
CA ASP A 93 -1.18 7.28 -9.26
C ASP A 93 -2.18 8.25 -9.90
N THR A 94 -1.77 8.95 -10.96
CA THR A 94 -2.62 9.96 -11.62
C THR A 94 -3.83 9.36 -12.34
N LEU A 95 -3.79 8.07 -12.66
CA LEU A 95 -4.91 7.32 -13.27
C LEU A 95 -5.82 6.66 -12.23
N GLY A 96 -5.43 6.68 -10.97
CA GLY A 96 -6.20 6.14 -9.85
C GLY A 96 -7.18 7.16 -9.27
N LEU A 97 -8.01 6.70 -8.33
CA LEU A 97 -8.78 7.58 -7.47
C LEU A 97 -7.95 7.89 -6.23
N LEU A 98 -7.49 9.12 -6.07
CA LEU A 98 -6.72 9.52 -4.90
C LEU A 98 -7.27 10.82 -4.33
N HIS A 99 -7.40 10.90 -3.01
CA HIS A 99 -7.81 12.13 -2.35
C HIS A 99 -6.65 13.15 -2.39
N GLU A 100 -6.95 14.44 -2.54
CA GLU A 100 -5.95 15.50 -2.63
C GLU A 100 -4.96 15.52 -1.47
N ASN A 101 -5.42 15.18 -0.25
CA ASN A 101 -4.59 15.14 0.95
C ASN A 101 -4.01 13.75 1.26
N ALA A 102 -4.10 12.77 0.35
CA ALA A 102 -3.67 11.39 0.63
C ALA A 102 -2.19 11.29 1.03
N TYR A 103 -1.34 12.11 0.44
CA TYR A 103 0.08 12.17 0.77
C TYR A 103 0.36 12.87 2.09
N GLU A 104 -0.40 13.92 2.42
CA GLU A 104 -0.29 14.64 3.69
C GLU A 104 -0.75 13.75 4.86
N ASP A 105 -1.84 13.00 4.67
CA ASP A 105 -2.41 12.08 5.64
C ASP A 105 -1.63 10.76 5.78
N SER A 106 -0.65 10.50 4.89
CA SER A 106 0.21 9.32 4.95
C SER A 106 0.99 9.24 6.27
N LYS A 107 1.39 8.04 6.69
CA LYS A 107 2.09 7.82 7.95
C LYS A 107 3.57 7.52 7.72
N PRO A 108 4.48 8.13 8.50
CA PRO A 108 5.90 7.78 8.42
C PRO A 108 6.11 6.33 8.87
N VAL A 109 7.05 5.65 8.21
CA VAL A 109 7.45 4.28 8.52
C VAL A 109 8.94 4.26 8.84
N ASP A 110 9.30 3.65 9.96
CA ASP A 110 10.70 3.45 10.31
C ASP A 110 11.24 2.21 9.63
N ILE A 111 12.23 2.41 8.76
CA ILE A 111 12.91 1.34 8.04
C ILE A 111 14.36 1.29 8.54
N PRO A 112 14.84 0.13 9.01
CA PRO A 112 16.21 -0.01 9.48
C PRO A 112 17.24 0.39 8.41
N GLY A 113 18.20 1.23 8.79
CA GLY A 113 19.28 1.67 7.91
C GLY A 113 18.95 2.83 6.96
N ILE A 114 17.69 3.31 6.94
CA ILE A 114 17.30 4.49 6.16
C ILE A 114 17.71 5.77 6.89
N ASP A 115 18.45 6.63 6.18
CA ASP A 115 18.80 7.98 6.61
C ASP A 115 17.63 8.94 6.29
N LYS A 116 16.91 9.33 7.34
CA LYS A 116 15.74 10.23 7.23
C LYS A 116 16.11 11.63 6.71
N SER A 117 17.38 12.01 6.74
CA SER A 117 17.82 13.26 6.12
C SER A 117 17.84 13.20 4.61
N LEU A 118 17.91 12.00 4.01
CA LEU A 118 17.89 11.78 2.57
C LEU A 118 16.48 11.38 2.08
N ILE A 119 15.85 10.44 2.75
CA ILE A 119 14.54 9.92 2.35
C ILE A 119 13.64 9.67 3.55
N GLU A 120 12.42 10.19 3.51
CA GLU A 120 11.37 9.91 4.47
C GLU A 120 10.39 8.90 3.82
N VAL A 121 10.42 7.66 4.30
CA VAL A 121 9.48 6.63 3.84
C VAL A 121 8.15 6.80 4.56
N ARG A 122 7.07 6.84 3.80
CA ARG A 122 5.71 7.00 4.30
C ARG A 122 4.80 5.95 3.65
N VAL A 123 3.74 5.56 4.32
CA VAL A 123 2.71 4.65 3.78
C VAL A 123 1.38 5.38 3.70
N LEU A 124 0.63 5.18 2.63
CA LEU A 124 -0.73 5.70 2.53
C LEU A 124 -1.57 5.23 3.73
N SER A 125 -2.47 6.08 4.19
CA SER A 125 -3.45 5.67 5.19
C SER A 125 -4.27 4.49 4.69
N ALA A 126 -4.76 3.63 5.58
CA ALA A 126 -5.62 2.51 5.19
C ALA A 126 -6.84 2.98 4.39
N LEU A 127 -7.35 4.16 4.72
CA LEU A 127 -8.51 4.75 4.04
C LEU A 127 -8.15 5.19 2.62
N ASP A 128 -7.04 5.89 2.43
CA ASP A 128 -6.59 6.34 1.11
C ASP A 128 -6.14 5.17 0.23
N LEU A 129 -5.52 4.15 0.85
CA LEU A 129 -5.21 2.90 0.15
C LEU A 129 -6.48 2.20 -0.35
N ALA A 130 -7.55 2.16 0.44
CA ALA A 130 -8.84 1.61 0.00
C ALA A 130 -9.45 2.46 -1.13
N VAL A 131 -9.38 3.79 -1.02
CA VAL A 131 -9.88 4.72 -2.06
C VAL A 131 -9.13 4.52 -3.38
N SER A 132 -7.81 4.38 -3.36
CA SER A 132 -6.99 4.19 -4.57
C SER A 132 -7.36 2.95 -5.39
N LYS A 133 -7.99 1.96 -4.77
CA LYS A 133 -8.43 0.70 -5.39
C LYS A 133 -9.81 0.78 -6.05
N LEU A 134 -10.56 1.87 -5.85
CA LEU A 134 -11.97 1.96 -6.30
C LEU A 134 -12.11 2.25 -7.80
N ALA A 135 -11.14 2.91 -8.43
CA ALA A 135 -11.20 3.22 -9.85
C ALA A 135 -11.02 1.97 -10.72
N ARG A 136 -10.09 1.10 -10.38
CA ARG A 136 -9.82 -0.17 -11.06
C ARG A 136 -10.78 -1.28 -10.61
N PHE A 137 -10.94 -1.43 -9.32
CA PHE A 137 -11.84 -2.30 -8.57
C PHE A 137 -11.88 -3.76 -9.05
N THR A 138 -10.72 -4.35 -9.28
CA THR A 138 -10.54 -5.76 -9.61
C THR A 138 -10.93 -6.67 -8.45
N ASP A 139 -10.97 -7.99 -8.65
CA ASP A 139 -11.24 -8.94 -7.56
C ASP A 139 -10.17 -8.83 -6.45
N GLN A 140 -8.89 -8.65 -6.83
CA GLN A 140 -7.82 -8.41 -5.89
C GLN A 140 -8.03 -7.12 -5.07
N ASP A 141 -8.49 -6.03 -5.71
CA ASP A 141 -8.78 -4.77 -5.01
C ASP A 141 -9.90 -4.93 -3.99
N ARG A 142 -10.92 -5.74 -4.31
CA ARG A 142 -12.02 -6.07 -3.38
C ARG A 142 -11.51 -6.89 -2.19
N GLU A 143 -10.66 -7.89 -2.41
CA GLU A 143 -10.04 -8.68 -1.35
C GLU A 143 -9.18 -7.82 -0.43
N ASP A 144 -8.41 -6.89 -0.99
CA ASP A 144 -7.57 -5.96 -0.25
C ASP A 144 -8.40 -5.02 0.64
N ILE A 145 -9.52 -4.48 0.11
CA ILE A 145 -10.47 -3.66 0.88
C ILE A 145 -11.11 -4.47 2.01
N GLN A 146 -11.50 -5.72 1.72
CA GLN A 146 -12.04 -6.62 2.76
C GLN A 146 -11.00 -6.95 3.84
N LEU A 147 -9.72 -7.10 3.47
CA LEU A 147 -8.64 -7.31 4.44
C LEU A 147 -8.49 -6.10 5.38
N LEU A 148 -8.49 -4.88 4.84
CA LEU A 148 -8.47 -3.66 5.66
C LEU A 148 -9.67 -3.58 6.61
N ALA A 149 -10.86 -3.96 6.14
CA ALA A 149 -12.07 -4.01 6.95
C ALA A 149 -12.00 -5.08 8.05
N ARG A 150 -11.50 -6.29 7.74
CA ARG A 150 -11.28 -7.37 8.74
C ARG A 150 -10.33 -6.97 9.85
N LYS A 151 -9.33 -6.15 9.52
CA LYS A 151 -8.36 -5.59 10.49
C LYS A 151 -8.91 -4.35 11.22
N HIS A 152 -10.16 -3.95 10.97
CA HIS A 152 -10.79 -2.76 11.55
C HIS A 152 -10.06 -1.44 11.24
N LEU A 153 -9.35 -1.37 10.11
CA LEU A 153 -8.59 -0.20 9.69
C LEU A 153 -9.43 0.82 8.91
N ILE A 154 -10.60 0.41 8.38
CA ILE A 154 -11.53 1.26 7.65
C ILE A 154 -12.98 0.96 8.03
N ALA A 155 -13.85 1.99 8.00
CA ALA A 155 -15.29 1.86 8.14
C ALA A 155 -15.99 2.34 6.87
N SER A 156 -17.17 1.79 6.56
CA SER A 156 -17.91 2.08 5.30
C SER A 156 -18.28 3.55 5.16
N ALA A 157 -18.70 4.20 6.26
CA ALA A 157 -19.08 5.61 6.25
C ALA A 157 -17.89 6.53 5.93
N GLU A 158 -16.71 6.24 6.51
CA GLU A 158 -15.47 6.98 6.26
C GLU A 158 -14.98 6.75 4.83
N LEU A 159 -15.01 5.49 4.36
CA LEU A 159 -14.64 5.12 3.00
C LEU A 159 -15.49 5.88 1.98
N ARG A 160 -16.83 5.88 2.15
CA ARG A 160 -17.74 6.60 1.27
C ARG A 160 -17.40 8.10 1.24
N LYS A 161 -17.31 8.72 2.41
CA LYS A 161 -17.01 10.15 2.52
C LYS A 161 -15.70 10.51 1.81
N ARG A 162 -14.64 9.76 2.07
CA ARG A 162 -13.31 10.01 1.49
C ARG A 162 -13.30 9.79 -0.01
N ALA A 163 -13.95 8.74 -0.50
CA ALA A 163 -14.06 8.43 -1.92
C ALA A 163 -14.88 9.48 -2.69
N GLU A 164 -15.99 9.95 -2.13
CA GLU A 164 -16.80 11.01 -2.75
C GLU A 164 -16.01 12.34 -2.83
N GLN A 165 -15.21 12.66 -1.83
CA GLN A 165 -14.31 13.81 -1.88
C GLN A 165 -13.25 13.63 -2.98
N ALA A 166 -12.65 12.45 -3.09
CA ALA A 166 -11.65 12.14 -4.11
C ALA A 166 -12.21 12.23 -5.54
N LEU A 167 -13.50 11.94 -5.74
CA LEU A 167 -14.17 12.09 -7.05
C LEU A 167 -14.15 13.53 -7.57
N GLY A 168 -13.99 14.55 -6.71
CA GLY A 168 -13.89 15.95 -7.12
C GLY A 168 -12.67 16.23 -8.00
N GLY A 169 -11.58 15.48 -7.83
CA GLY A 169 -10.36 15.57 -8.64
C GLY A 169 -10.21 14.46 -9.69
N TYR A 170 -11.16 13.53 -9.78
CA TYR A 170 -11.05 12.39 -10.68
C TYR A 170 -11.27 12.75 -12.14
N VAL A 171 -10.30 12.40 -12.99
CA VAL A 171 -10.38 12.63 -14.44
C VAL A 171 -10.89 11.36 -15.12
N GLY A 172 -12.15 11.36 -15.52
CA GLY A 172 -12.77 10.22 -16.19
C GLY A 172 -14.26 10.07 -15.90
N ASN A 173 -14.85 8.95 -16.35
CA ASN A 173 -16.25 8.65 -16.06
C ASN A 173 -16.41 8.20 -14.61
N SER A 174 -17.03 9.03 -13.78
CA SER A 174 -17.24 8.73 -12.35
C SER A 174 -18.37 7.72 -12.08
N ALA A 175 -19.24 7.41 -13.03
CA ALA A 175 -20.38 6.52 -12.78
C ALA A 175 -19.96 5.07 -12.39
N PRO A 176 -19.01 4.42 -13.10
CA PRO A 176 -18.51 3.11 -12.65
C PRO A 176 -17.84 3.19 -11.27
N VAL A 177 -17.11 4.28 -10.98
CA VAL A 177 -16.42 4.46 -9.70
C VAL A 177 -17.43 4.60 -8.56
N ARG A 178 -18.54 5.31 -8.75
CA ARG A 178 -19.62 5.39 -7.75
C ARG A 178 -20.23 4.01 -7.47
N THR A 179 -20.41 3.19 -8.50
CA THR A 179 -20.84 1.79 -8.32
C THR A 179 -19.82 0.99 -7.49
N SER A 180 -18.53 1.17 -7.75
CA SER A 180 -17.45 0.54 -6.97
C SER A 180 -17.49 0.98 -5.50
N ILE A 181 -17.71 2.26 -5.22
CA ILE A 181 -17.89 2.80 -3.86
C ILE A 181 -19.03 2.10 -3.13
N ASP A 182 -20.19 1.97 -3.79
CA ASP A 182 -21.36 1.32 -3.19
C ASP A 182 -21.11 -0.16 -2.88
N ILE A 183 -20.44 -0.87 -3.77
CA ILE A 183 -20.08 -2.27 -3.55
C ILE A 183 -19.04 -2.38 -2.44
N ALA A 184 -17.99 -1.56 -2.44
CA ALA A 184 -16.95 -1.56 -1.43
C ALA A 184 -17.51 -1.30 -0.03
N CYS A 185 -18.40 -0.32 0.13
CA CYS A 185 -19.05 -0.05 1.41
C CYS A 185 -19.83 -1.25 1.92
N ARG A 186 -20.58 -1.94 1.05
CA ARG A 186 -21.29 -3.18 1.43
C ARG A 186 -20.34 -4.30 1.85
N LEU A 187 -19.19 -4.44 1.17
CA LEU A 187 -18.15 -5.42 1.54
C LEU A 187 -17.57 -5.12 2.92
N VAL A 188 -17.26 -3.85 3.19
CA VAL A 188 -16.76 -3.40 4.50
C VAL A 188 -17.78 -3.69 5.60
N ASP A 189 -19.05 -3.35 5.42
CA ASP A 189 -20.11 -3.61 6.40
C ASP A 189 -20.29 -5.10 6.66
N ALA A 190 -20.20 -5.94 5.61
CA ALA A 190 -20.30 -7.38 5.73
C ALA A 190 -19.16 -7.98 6.58
N GLU A 191 -17.92 -7.49 6.42
CA GLU A 191 -16.78 -7.94 7.23
C GLU A 191 -16.94 -7.53 8.70
N TRP A 192 -17.42 -6.32 8.98
CA TRP A 192 -17.68 -5.86 10.34
C TRP A 192 -18.76 -6.69 11.03
N GLN A 193 -19.83 -7.09 10.30
CA GLN A 193 -20.89 -7.94 10.84
C GLN A 193 -20.40 -9.36 11.16
N LYS A 194 -19.52 -9.95 10.33
CA LYS A 194 -18.91 -11.26 10.60
C LYS A 194 -18.14 -11.25 11.92
N ASN A 195 -17.41 -10.19 12.20
CA ASN A 195 -16.60 -10.05 13.41
C ASN A 195 -17.43 -9.80 14.67
N LYS A 196 -18.66 -9.27 14.54
CA LYS A 196 -19.60 -9.08 15.67
C LYS A 196 -20.33 -10.36 16.09
N ARG A 197 -20.36 -11.41 15.25
CA ARG A 197 -21.00 -12.67 15.61
C ARG A 197 -20.09 -13.44 16.57
N PRO A 198 -20.55 -13.83 17.80
CA PRO A 198 -19.76 -14.62 18.71
C PRO A 198 -19.41 -15.95 18.02
N LYS A 199 -18.13 -16.37 18.09
CA LYS A 199 -17.73 -17.72 17.65
C LYS A 199 -18.61 -18.71 18.40
N LYS A 200 -19.55 -19.39 17.71
CA LYS A 200 -20.26 -20.53 18.28
C LYS A 200 -19.20 -21.50 18.80
N GLN A 201 -19.18 -21.71 20.12
CA GLN A 201 -18.37 -22.76 20.71
C GLN A 201 -18.73 -24.06 19.98
N ARG A 202 -17.74 -24.66 19.32
CA ARG A 202 -17.84 -26.03 18.85
C ARG A 202 -17.88 -26.86 20.13
N THR A 203 -19.06 -27.25 20.56
CA THR A 203 -19.25 -28.32 21.53
C THR A 203 -18.80 -29.61 20.84
N THR A 204 -17.76 -30.17 21.32
CA THR A 204 -17.31 -31.55 21.05
C THR A 204 -18.32 -32.54 21.57
#